data_4d263912e988cc22e7877141067e2143
#
_entry.id   4d263912e988cc22e7877141067e2143
#
_cell.length_a   1.000
_cell.length_b   1.000
_cell.length_c   1.000
_cell.angle_alpha   90.00
_cell.angle_beta   90.00
_cell.angle_gamma   90.00
#
_symmetry.space_group_name_H-M   'P 1'
#
loop_
_entity.id
_entity.type
_entity.pdbx_description
1 polymer ?
#
loop_
_entity_poly.entity_id
_entity_poly.type
_entity_poly.pdbx_seq_one_letter_code
_entity_poly.pdbx_strand_id
1 'polypeptide(L)'
;MNNLEQPQEPQYWDVFPKLIRVSRSPFVQRIPLSIRGLPEAPVFESSNPDVASVDEDGNVECGFVPGAAMILVWDSAQRLSLRHVQVEVYGDGVSAPVEVPS
;
A
#
# COMPACT_ATOMS: atom_id res chain seq x y z
N MET A 1 33.79 -12.72 15.85
CA MET A 1 33.35 -12.45 15.78
C MET A 1 32.66 -12.07 15.67
N ASN A 2 32.31 -11.93 15.44
CA ASN A 2 31.52 -11.53 15.33
C ASN A 2 30.72 -11.35 15.09
N ASN A 3 30.50 -11.33 14.67
CA ASN A 3 29.61 -11.06 14.41
C ASN A 3 28.68 -11.13 14.79
N LEU A 4 28.70 -11.49 14.85
CA LEU A 4 27.99 -11.67 15.33
C LEU A 4 27.41 -10.93 15.93
N GLU A 5 27.71 -10.39 16.09
CA GLU A 5 27.30 -9.60 16.65
C GLU A 5 26.92 -8.67 15.99
N GLN A 6 26.85 -8.82 15.14
CA GLN A 6 26.38 -8.09 14.36
C GLN A 6 25.19 -7.80 14.78
N PRO A 7 24.92 -6.74 14.93
CA PRO A 7 23.73 -6.41 15.42
C PRO A 7 22.77 -6.69 14.54
N GLN A 8 21.82 -6.84 14.93
CA GLN A 8 20.88 -7.05 14.19
C GLN A 8 20.43 -5.90 13.67
N GLU A 9 20.94 -5.35 12.69
CA GLU A 9 20.31 -4.40 12.02
C GLU A 9 19.11 -4.87 11.55
N PRO A 10 17.99 -4.17 11.58
CA PRO A 10 16.73 -4.58 11.02
C PRO A 10 16.93 -4.84 9.58
N GLN A 11 16.37 -5.88 9.07
CA GLN A 11 16.44 -6.14 7.69
C GLN A 11 15.68 -5.11 6.96
N TYR A 12 16.24 -4.57 5.91
CA TYR A 12 15.53 -3.61 5.07
C TYR A 12 14.44 -4.34 4.31
N TRP A 13 13.28 -3.76 4.26
CA TRP A 13 12.20 -4.25 3.43
C TRP A 13 11.35 -3.07 2.99
N ASP A 14 10.61 -3.25 1.95
CA ASP A 14 9.74 -2.19 1.45
C ASP A 14 8.60 -2.82 0.68
N VAL A 15 7.63 -1.99 0.29
CA VAL A 15 6.45 -2.45 -0.41
C VAL A 15 6.25 -1.59 -1.63
N PHE A 16 5.75 -2.19 -2.71
CA PHE A 16 5.54 -1.51 -3.98
C PHE A 16 4.24 -2.01 -4.61
N PRO A 17 3.58 -1.16 -5.38
CA PRO A 17 3.96 0.20 -5.71
C PRO A 17 3.66 1.15 -4.55
N LYS A 18 4.21 2.36 -4.62
CA LYS A 18 3.96 3.35 -3.58
C LYS A 18 2.71 4.17 -3.87
N LEU A 19 2.28 4.17 -5.11
CA LEU A 19 1.14 4.96 -5.53
C LEU A 19 0.33 4.15 -6.53
N ILE A 20 -0.96 4.05 -6.28
CA ILE A 20 -1.90 3.39 -7.18
C ILE A 20 -2.91 4.44 -7.58
N ARG A 21 -3.04 4.65 -8.88
CA ARG A 21 -4.01 5.61 -9.43
C ARG A 21 -4.82 4.93 -10.48
N VAL A 22 -6.12 4.87 -10.29
CA VAL A 22 -7.00 4.22 -11.23
C VAL A 22 -8.25 5.07 -11.45
N SER A 23 -8.83 4.94 -12.62
CA SER A 23 -10.11 5.58 -12.89
C SER A 23 -11.22 4.72 -12.35
N ARG A 24 -12.27 5.36 -11.90
CA ARG A 24 -13.42 4.62 -11.43
C ARG A 24 -13.96 3.73 -12.52
N SER A 25 -14.36 2.55 -12.16
CA SER A 25 -14.83 1.54 -13.08
C SER A 25 -15.93 0.73 -12.41
N PRO A 26 -16.86 0.15 -13.17
CA PRO A 26 -17.85 -0.71 -12.55
C PRO A 26 -17.28 -2.03 -12.03
N PHE A 27 -16.01 -2.29 -12.31
CA PHE A 27 -15.38 -3.51 -11.86
C PHE A 27 -14.27 -3.17 -10.88
N VAL A 28 -14.20 -3.94 -9.81
CA VAL A 28 -13.13 -3.75 -8.86
C VAL A 28 -11.84 -4.28 -9.46
N GLN A 29 -10.78 -3.51 -9.30
CA GLN A 29 -9.47 -3.93 -9.75
C GLN A 29 -8.70 -4.48 -8.58
N ARG A 30 -7.96 -5.54 -8.82
CA ARG A 30 -7.18 -6.18 -7.79
C ARG A 30 -5.71 -5.99 -8.11
N ILE A 31 -5.00 -5.35 -7.22
CA ILE A 31 -3.61 -5.00 -7.43
C ILE A 31 -2.79 -5.59 -6.30
N PRO A 32 -1.97 -6.58 -6.60
CA PRO A 32 -1.16 -7.16 -5.54
C PRO A 32 0.01 -6.25 -5.20
N LEU A 33 0.27 -6.08 -3.94
CA LEU A 33 1.45 -5.38 -3.50
C LEU A 33 2.62 -6.33 -3.49
N SER A 34 3.76 -5.82 -3.84
CA SER A 34 4.98 -6.59 -3.85
C SER A 34 5.82 -6.18 -2.66
N ILE A 35 6.28 -7.14 -1.91
CA ILE A 35 7.17 -6.86 -0.80
C ILE A 35 8.57 -7.26 -1.17
N ARG A 36 9.51 -6.31 -1.01
CA ARG A 36 10.89 -6.60 -1.19
C ARG A 36 11.50 -6.74 0.14
N GLY A 37 12.33 -7.72 0.34
CA GLY A 37 12.92 -7.99 1.63
C GLY A 37 12.08 -9.00 2.40
N LEU A 38 12.39 -9.16 3.67
CA LEU A 38 11.81 -10.23 4.45
C LEU A 38 11.27 -9.72 5.77
N PRO A 39 10.12 -9.04 5.76
CA PRO A 39 9.51 -8.74 7.04
C PRO A 39 9.00 -10.02 7.66
N GLU A 40 9.02 -10.07 8.96
CA GLU A 40 8.65 -11.28 9.62
C GLU A 40 7.17 -11.52 9.68
N ALA A 41 6.42 -10.51 9.94
CA ALA A 41 4.98 -10.64 10.09
C ALA A 41 4.27 -9.41 9.54
N PRO A 42 4.21 -9.26 8.22
CA PRO A 42 3.63 -8.05 7.63
C PRO A 42 2.12 -8.00 7.84
N VAL A 43 1.64 -6.83 8.16
CA VAL A 43 0.23 -6.57 8.38
C VAL A 43 -0.19 -5.43 7.46
N PHE A 44 -1.36 -5.56 6.85
CA PHE A 44 -1.87 -4.59 5.90
C PHE A 44 -3.18 -4.03 6.41
N GLU A 45 -3.35 -2.72 6.28
CA GLU A 45 -4.57 -2.09 6.74
C GLU A 45 -4.88 -0.88 5.89
N SER A 46 -6.15 -0.63 5.59
CA SER A 46 -6.55 0.51 4.79
C SER A 46 -7.14 1.59 5.67
N SER A 47 -6.79 2.83 5.39
CA SER A 47 -7.38 3.96 6.09
C SER A 47 -8.81 4.22 5.61
N ASN A 48 -9.18 3.73 4.44
CA ASN A 48 -10.51 3.95 3.90
C ASN A 48 -10.91 2.73 3.07
N PRO A 49 -11.40 1.68 3.72
CA PRO A 49 -11.70 0.44 3.01
C PRO A 49 -12.79 0.56 1.96
N ASP A 50 -13.62 1.60 2.03
CA ASP A 50 -14.63 1.79 0.99
C ASP A 50 -14.00 2.16 -0.33
N VAL A 51 -12.90 2.88 -0.32
CA VAL A 51 -12.21 3.26 -1.54
C VAL A 51 -11.23 2.18 -1.96
N ALA A 52 -10.49 1.65 -1.02
CA ALA A 52 -9.51 0.62 -1.31
C ALA A 52 -9.41 -0.30 -0.11
N SER A 53 -9.65 -1.56 -0.30
CA SER A 53 -9.48 -2.55 0.77
C SER A 53 -8.20 -3.34 0.49
N VAL A 54 -7.69 -4.00 1.49
CA VAL A 54 -6.51 -4.82 1.33
C VAL A 54 -6.70 -6.09 2.16
N ASP A 55 -6.30 -7.22 1.62
CA ASP A 55 -6.45 -8.46 2.35
C ASP A 55 -5.13 -8.80 3.07
N GLU A 56 -5.13 -9.90 3.77
CA GLU A 56 -3.97 -10.24 4.57
C GLU A 56 -2.79 -10.68 3.71
N ASP A 57 -2.99 -10.93 2.45
CA ASP A 57 -1.91 -11.27 1.55
C ASP A 57 -1.36 -10.05 0.82
N GLY A 58 -1.91 -8.88 1.07
CA GLY A 58 -1.43 -7.68 0.42
C GLY A 58 -2.06 -7.40 -0.93
N ASN A 59 -3.24 -7.93 -1.20
CA ASN A 59 -3.94 -7.63 -2.45
C ASN A 59 -4.87 -6.44 -2.21
N VAL A 60 -4.69 -5.39 -2.96
CA VAL A 60 -5.50 -4.18 -2.85
C VAL A 60 -6.64 -4.30 -3.83
N GLU A 61 -7.85 -4.04 -3.36
CA GLU A 61 -9.02 -4.01 -4.24
C GLU A 61 -9.58 -2.61 -4.23
N CYS A 62 -9.68 -2.00 -5.39
CA CYS A 62 -10.10 -0.61 -5.51
C CYS A 62 -10.65 -0.38 -6.91
N GLY A 63 -11.13 0.83 -7.15
CA GLY A 63 -11.57 1.23 -8.47
C GLY A 63 -13.06 1.40 -8.60
N PHE A 64 -13.83 1.01 -7.59
CA PHE A 64 -15.27 1.12 -7.68
C PHE A 64 -15.78 2.41 -7.05
N VAL A 65 -15.21 2.82 -5.94
CA VAL A 65 -15.62 4.04 -5.24
C VAL A 65 -14.54 5.08 -5.36
N PRO A 66 -14.85 6.28 -5.87
CA PRO A 66 -13.82 7.32 -6.02
C PRO A 66 -13.40 7.85 -4.67
N GLY A 67 -12.19 8.29 -4.59
CA GLY A 67 -11.64 8.87 -3.37
C GLY A 67 -10.19 8.49 -3.19
N ALA A 68 -9.73 8.62 -1.97
CA ALA A 68 -8.35 8.33 -1.64
C ALA A 68 -8.29 7.44 -0.41
N ALA A 69 -7.29 6.61 -0.37
CA ALA A 69 -7.03 5.75 0.78
C ALA A 69 -5.53 5.57 0.92
N MET A 70 -5.12 5.25 2.13
CA MET A 70 -3.72 4.94 2.38
C MET A 70 -3.68 3.51 2.89
N ILE A 71 -2.90 2.68 2.24
CA ILE A 71 -2.69 1.33 2.72
C ILE A 71 -1.46 1.36 3.60
N LEU A 72 -1.63 0.96 4.83
CA LEU A 72 -0.53 0.93 5.79
C LEU A 72 -0.01 -0.49 5.88
N VAL A 73 1.29 -0.62 5.84
CA VAL A 73 1.93 -1.93 5.89
C VAL A 73 3.00 -1.84 6.94
N TRP A 74 2.98 -2.75 7.88
CA TRP A 74 4.04 -2.76 8.89
C TRP A 74 4.37 -4.20 9.27
N ASP A 75 5.52 -4.35 9.87
CA ASP A 75 5.93 -5.66 10.36
C ASP A 75 5.56 -5.70 11.82
N SER A 76 4.63 -6.55 12.19
CA SER A 76 4.18 -6.58 13.56
C SER A 76 5.27 -7.06 14.52
N ALA A 77 6.33 -7.64 14.01
CA ALA A 77 7.46 -7.99 14.85
C ALA A 77 8.39 -6.81 15.11
N GLN A 78 8.25 -5.74 14.32
CA GLN A 78 9.08 -4.55 14.48
C GLN A 78 8.22 -3.32 14.39
N ARG A 79 7.83 -2.79 15.52
CA ARG A 79 6.80 -1.78 15.53
C ARG A 79 7.10 -0.54 14.78
N LEU A 80 8.34 -0.20 14.56
CA LEU A 80 8.66 1.06 13.91
C LEU A 80 8.82 0.95 12.41
N SER A 81 8.47 -0.14 11.81
CA SER A 81 8.71 -0.31 10.39
C SER A 81 7.44 -0.12 9.58
N LEU A 82 6.91 1.08 9.58
CA LEU A 82 5.68 1.40 8.87
C LEU A 82 5.96 1.87 7.46
N ARG A 83 5.22 1.34 6.50
CA ARG A 83 5.27 1.77 5.11
C ARG A 83 3.88 2.14 4.67
N HIS A 84 3.76 2.93 3.61
CA HIS A 84 2.44 3.27 3.09
C HIS A 84 2.38 3.19 1.59
N VAL A 85 1.19 2.91 1.08
CA VAL A 85 0.89 2.93 -0.34
C VAL A 85 -0.31 3.84 -0.49
N GLN A 86 -0.20 4.84 -1.34
CA GLN A 86 -1.30 5.77 -1.55
C GLN A 86 -2.17 5.27 -2.69
N VAL A 87 -3.47 5.29 -2.51
CA VAL A 87 -4.42 4.85 -3.53
C VAL A 87 -5.34 6.01 -3.87
N GLU A 88 -5.49 6.30 -5.15
CA GLU A 88 -6.38 7.34 -5.63
C GLU A 88 -7.26 6.78 -6.72
N VAL A 89 -8.57 6.90 -6.54
CA VAL A 89 -9.54 6.47 -7.52
C VAL A 89 -10.25 7.71 -8.02
N TYR A 90 -10.14 7.98 -9.33
CA TYR A 90 -10.72 9.17 -9.89
C TYR A 90 -12.19 8.96 -10.16
N GLY A 91 -12.97 10.00 -10.04
CA GLY A 91 -14.37 9.93 -10.37
C GLY A 91 -14.61 9.74 -11.85
N ASP A 92 -15.86 9.52 -12.21
CA ASP A 92 -16.24 9.25 -13.57
C ASP A 92 -15.83 10.34 -14.51
N GLY A 93 -15.18 9.98 -15.55
CA GLY A 93 -14.87 10.92 -16.60
C GLY A 93 -13.86 11.98 -16.22
N VAL A 94 -13.24 11.84 -15.08
CA VAL A 94 -12.31 12.85 -14.65
C VAL A 94 -10.92 12.30 -14.81
N SER A 95 -10.06 13.07 -15.43
CA SER A 95 -8.72 12.61 -15.55
C SER A 95 -8.01 12.88 -14.24
N ALA A 96 -6.76 12.61 -14.22
CA ALA A 96 -5.99 12.75 -13.02
C ALA A 96 -6.20 14.09 -12.42
N PRO A 97 -6.30 14.09 -11.15
CA PRO A 97 -6.58 15.33 -10.51
C PRO A 97 -5.46 16.22 -10.64
N VAL A 98 -4.90 16.38 -11.22
CA VAL A 98 -3.90 17.17 -11.22
C VAL A 98 -3.97 18.31 -11.66
N GLU A 99 -4.24 18.45 -11.90
CA GLU A 99 -4.21 19.17 -12.24
C GLU A 99 -4.44 20.05 -12.09
N VAL A 100 -4.54 20.66 -12.15
CA VAL A 100 -4.78 21.40 -11.98
C VAL A 100 -4.54 22.09 -11.81
N PRO A 101 -4.42 22.76 -12.21
CA PRO A 101 -4.21 23.52 -12.09
C PRO A 101 -4.61 24.23 -11.93
N SER A 102 -4.73 24.44 -11.98
CA SER A 102 -4.95 25.09 -11.91
C SER A 102 -4.88 25.63 -11.88
#